data_4af3d8fb904786e0d5c650093cffdea9
#
_entry.id   4af3d8fb904786e0d5c650093cffdea9
#
_cell.length_a   1.000
_cell.length_b   1.000
_cell.length_c   1.000
_cell.angle_alpha   90.00
_cell.angle_beta   90.00
_cell.angle_gamma   90.00
#
_symmetry.space_group_name_H-M   'P 1'
#
loop_
_entity.id
_entity.type
_entity.pdbx_description
1 polymer ?
#
loop_
_entity_poly.entity_id
_entity_poly.type
_entity_poly.pdbx_seq_one_letter_code
_entity_poly.pdbx_strand_id
1 'polypeptide(L)'
;TIYMDKDCLIHSGGGYDQVTWMDVRVGKWVVTPRHGKAVEINALWYNALKVMEKLASKYGKDASGYGKLAEKVKISFNKRFWNEKKSCLYDVVDEHVNPLLAKPSLNPFNKEETAIYIKDNDQVRPNQIWAVSLPYTMLPNDKAKKVVETVWQQLYGTYGLRSLSPEDEAYHGKYVGKLHDRDAAYHQGT
;
A
#
# COMPACT_ATOMS: atom_id res chain seq x y z
N THR A 1 -13.87 0.72 6.95
CA THR A 1 -14.55 1.71 6.10
C THR A 1 -13.76 1.92 4.82
N ILE A 2 -14.43 1.80 3.64
CA ILE A 2 -13.78 1.97 2.33
C ILE A 2 -14.55 3.06 1.57
N TYR A 3 -13.84 4.08 1.07
CA TYR A 3 -14.45 5.17 0.31
C TYR A 3 -13.44 5.85 -0.61
N MET A 4 -13.94 6.57 -1.62
CA MET A 4 -13.14 7.50 -2.40
C MET A 4 -13.09 8.85 -1.69
N ASP A 5 -11.88 9.33 -1.40
CA ASP A 5 -11.67 10.60 -0.73
C ASP A 5 -11.75 11.80 -1.72
N LYS A 6 -11.67 13.04 -1.21
CA LYS A 6 -11.76 14.27 -1.99
C LYS A 6 -10.69 14.41 -3.06
N ASP A 7 -9.53 13.79 -2.84
CA ASP A 7 -8.43 13.71 -3.82
C ASP A 7 -8.61 12.60 -4.86
N CYS A 8 -9.76 11.93 -4.86
CA CYS A 8 -10.13 10.83 -5.74
C CYS A 8 -9.37 9.52 -5.50
N LEU A 9 -8.53 9.43 -4.46
CA LEU A 9 -7.88 8.21 -4.05
C LEU A 9 -8.78 7.38 -3.14
N ILE A 10 -8.59 6.05 -3.15
CA ILE A 10 -9.32 5.14 -2.28
C ILE A 10 -8.65 5.07 -0.93
N HIS A 11 -9.40 5.41 0.09
CA HIS A 11 -9.06 5.19 1.50
C HIS A 11 -9.72 3.91 1.99
N SER A 12 -9.01 3.11 2.77
CA SER A 12 -9.54 1.86 3.34
C SER A 12 -9.04 1.62 4.76
N GLY A 13 -9.88 0.96 5.54
CA GLY A 13 -9.58 0.53 6.90
C GLY A 13 -9.87 1.56 7.98
N GLY A 14 -9.66 1.12 9.19
CA GLY A 14 -9.81 1.86 10.44
C GLY A 14 -9.91 0.91 11.63
N GLY A 15 -9.42 1.31 12.80
CA GLY A 15 -9.44 0.49 14.00
C GLY A 15 -8.64 -0.81 13.84
N TYR A 16 -9.31 -1.97 13.89
CA TYR A 16 -8.68 -3.29 13.73
C TYR A 16 -9.01 -3.94 12.37
N ASP A 17 -9.54 -3.16 11.41
CA ASP A 17 -9.86 -3.68 10.09
C ASP A 17 -8.61 -4.15 9.35
N GLN A 18 -8.74 -5.24 8.62
CA GLN A 18 -7.69 -5.78 7.75
C GLN A 18 -8.24 -5.80 6.33
N VAL A 19 -7.88 -4.79 5.54
CA VAL A 19 -8.53 -4.50 4.24
C VAL A 19 -7.56 -4.58 3.06
N THR A 20 -6.34 -5.06 3.30
CA THR A 20 -5.36 -5.36 2.25
C THR A 20 -4.91 -6.81 2.37
N TRP A 21 -4.11 -7.30 1.43
CA TRP A 21 -3.56 -8.65 1.48
C TRP A 21 -2.57 -8.88 2.65
N MET A 22 -2.06 -7.80 3.24
CA MET A 22 -1.25 -7.83 4.46
C MET A 22 -2.16 -7.71 5.68
N ASP A 23 -2.87 -8.77 6.04
CA ASP A 23 -4.08 -8.75 6.86
C ASP A 23 -3.96 -9.50 8.20
N VAL A 24 -2.77 -9.84 8.65
CA VAL A 24 -2.61 -10.58 9.90
C VAL A 24 -2.90 -9.72 11.12
N ARG A 25 -3.75 -10.26 11.98
CA ARG A 25 -4.09 -9.70 13.28
C ARG A 25 -4.12 -10.79 14.35
N VAL A 26 -3.50 -10.52 15.49
CA VAL A 26 -3.50 -11.39 16.67
C VAL A 26 -4.21 -10.68 17.81
N GLY A 27 -5.49 -11.03 18.03
CA GLY A 27 -6.33 -10.33 19.00
C GLY A 27 -6.49 -8.84 18.65
N LYS A 28 -5.94 -7.96 19.48
CA LYS A 28 -5.92 -6.49 19.27
C LYS A 28 -4.62 -6.00 18.61
N TRP A 29 -3.71 -6.88 18.26
CA TRP A 29 -2.47 -6.54 17.60
C TRP A 29 -2.60 -6.68 16.08
N VAL A 30 -2.48 -5.57 15.38
CA VAL A 30 -2.38 -5.50 13.93
C VAL A 30 -0.91 -5.58 13.56
N VAL A 31 -0.47 -6.69 12.97
CA VAL A 31 0.96 -6.95 12.69
C VAL A 31 1.50 -5.99 11.64
N THR A 32 0.73 -5.74 10.59
CA THR A 32 1.11 -4.84 9.49
C THR A 32 0.00 -3.81 9.27
N PRO A 33 0.00 -2.70 10.03
CA PRO A 33 -1.03 -1.66 9.87
C PRO A 33 -0.92 -1.00 8.51
N ARG A 34 -2.02 -1.03 7.73
CA ARG A 34 -2.09 -0.44 6.39
C ARG A 34 -3.40 0.30 6.17
N HIS A 35 -3.89 0.98 7.21
CA HIS A 35 -5.05 1.87 7.10
C HIS A 35 -4.68 3.15 6.37
N GLY A 36 -5.60 3.66 5.57
CA GLY A 36 -5.38 4.82 4.74
C GLY A 36 -5.42 4.50 3.25
N LYS A 37 -4.62 5.18 2.47
CA LYS A 37 -4.55 5.02 1.01
C LYS A 37 -3.37 4.10 0.70
N ALA A 38 -3.63 2.81 0.50
CA ALA A 38 -2.62 1.82 0.14
C ALA A 38 -2.22 1.96 -1.33
N VAL A 39 -0.93 1.82 -1.62
CA VAL A 39 -0.34 2.09 -2.94
C VAL A 39 -0.90 1.17 -4.03
N GLU A 40 -0.98 -0.13 -3.76
CA GLU A 40 -1.50 -1.11 -4.73
C GLU A 40 -3.01 -0.96 -4.97
N ILE A 41 -3.77 -0.63 -3.92
CA ILE A 41 -5.21 -0.39 -4.05
C ILE A 41 -5.48 0.80 -4.98
N ASN A 42 -4.69 1.87 -4.87
CA ASN A 42 -4.82 3.03 -5.72
C ASN A 42 -4.28 2.81 -7.13
N ALA A 43 -3.27 1.96 -7.30
CA ALA A 43 -2.82 1.50 -8.61
C ALA A 43 -3.91 0.68 -9.32
N LEU A 44 -4.56 -0.25 -8.62
CA LEU A 44 -5.69 -1.04 -9.12
C LEU A 44 -6.90 -0.15 -9.44
N TRP A 45 -7.20 0.83 -8.60
CA TRP A 45 -8.28 1.78 -8.82
C TRP A 45 -8.10 2.56 -10.14
N TYR A 46 -6.91 3.11 -10.36
CA TYR A 46 -6.61 3.77 -11.63
C TYR A 46 -6.80 2.84 -12.83
N ASN A 47 -6.30 1.60 -12.74
CA ASN A 47 -6.45 0.62 -13.80
C ASN A 47 -7.92 0.25 -14.04
N ALA A 48 -8.73 0.11 -12.98
CA ALA A 48 -10.17 -0.13 -13.11
C ALA A 48 -10.86 1.00 -13.89
N LEU A 49 -10.55 2.26 -13.58
CA LEU A 49 -11.08 3.41 -14.31
C LEU A 49 -10.68 3.40 -15.78
N LYS A 50 -9.42 3.09 -16.10
CA LYS A 50 -8.93 3.02 -17.48
C LYS A 50 -9.55 1.85 -18.26
N VAL A 51 -9.78 0.72 -17.61
CA VAL A 51 -10.51 -0.42 -18.19
C VAL A 51 -11.96 -0.04 -18.46
N MET A 52 -12.63 0.62 -17.51
CA MET A 52 -14.02 1.06 -17.67
C MET A 52 -14.16 2.11 -18.79
N GLU A 53 -13.22 3.06 -18.90
CA GLU A 53 -13.16 4.02 -20.00
C GLU A 53 -13.11 3.30 -21.35
N LYS A 54 -12.20 2.32 -21.49
CA LYS A 54 -12.06 1.52 -22.70
C LYS A 54 -13.31 0.70 -23.02
N LEU A 55 -13.90 0.05 -22.01
CA LEU A 55 -15.11 -0.76 -22.19
C LEU A 55 -16.32 0.11 -22.58
N ALA A 56 -16.54 1.24 -21.88
CA ALA A 56 -17.62 2.16 -22.20
C ALA A 56 -17.51 2.64 -23.66
N SER A 57 -16.33 3.08 -24.10
CA SER A 57 -16.07 3.46 -25.48
C SER A 57 -16.36 2.32 -26.46
N LYS A 58 -15.89 1.11 -26.16
CA LYS A 58 -16.11 -0.07 -27.02
C LYS A 58 -17.58 -0.40 -27.20
N TYR A 59 -18.41 -0.18 -26.19
CA TYR A 59 -19.86 -0.47 -26.25
C TYR A 59 -20.72 0.77 -26.50
N GLY A 60 -20.14 1.85 -27.03
CA GLY A 60 -20.86 3.07 -27.40
C GLY A 60 -21.53 3.80 -26.23
N LYS A 61 -20.97 3.66 -25.03
CA LYS A 61 -21.39 4.38 -23.81
C LYS A 61 -20.50 5.58 -23.54
N ASP A 62 -21.01 6.57 -22.81
CA ASP A 62 -20.18 7.71 -22.39
C ASP A 62 -19.04 7.26 -21.49
N ALA A 63 -17.81 7.44 -21.95
CA ALA A 63 -16.58 7.10 -21.26
C ALA A 63 -15.96 8.29 -20.52
N SER A 64 -16.46 9.52 -20.75
CA SER A 64 -15.81 10.76 -20.33
C SER A 64 -15.64 10.88 -18.80
N GLY A 65 -16.59 10.36 -18.05
CA GLY A 65 -16.55 10.35 -16.58
C GLY A 65 -15.37 9.54 -16.03
N TYR A 66 -15.14 8.35 -16.60
CA TYR A 66 -14.04 7.47 -16.18
C TYR A 66 -12.68 8.08 -16.51
N GLY A 67 -12.49 8.63 -17.72
CA GLY A 67 -11.25 9.28 -18.12
C GLY A 67 -10.92 10.50 -17.26
N LYS A 68 -11.89 11.39 -17.02
CA LYS A 68 -11.71 12.56 -16.16
C LYS A 68 -11.33 12.18 -14.72
N LEU A 69 -11.94 11.13 -14.18
CA LEU A 69 -11.64 10.65 -12.84
C LEU A 69 -10.25 9.99 -12.80
N ALA A 70 -9.88 9.21 -13.82
CA ALA A 70 -8.55 8.61 -13.91
C ALA A 70 -7.44 9.67 -13.92
N GLU A 71 -7.61 10.78 -14.65
CA GLU A 71 -6.61 11.87 -14.64
C GLU A 71 -6.48 12.53 -13.25
N LYS A 72 -7.57 12.74 -12.53
CA LYS A 72 -7.53 13.25 -11.14
C LYS A 72 -6.78 12.28 -10.22
N VAL A 73 -7.08 10.98 -10.31
CA VAL A 73 -6.37 9.93 -9.55
C VAL A 73 -4.87 9.95 -9.85
N LYS A 74 -4.50 10.03 -11.13
CA LYS A 74 -3.09 10.09 -11.56
C LYS A 74 -2.35 11.30 -10.95
N ILE A 75 -2.96 12.48 -10.99
CA ILE A 75 -2.37 13.70 -10.40
C ILE A 75 -2.19 13.53 -8.90
N SER A 76 -3.23 13.11 -8.20
CA SER A 76 -3.19 12.91 -6.75
C SER A 76 -2.20 11.84 -6.34
N PHE A 77 -2.15 10.72 -7.07
CA PHE A 77 -1.20 9.64 -6.81
C PHE A 77 0.24 10.12 -6.91
N ASN A 78 0.62 10.79 -8.00
CA ASN A 78 1.99 11.27 -8.19
C ASN A 78 2.39 12.33 -7.15
N LYS A 79 1.44 13.13 -6.67
CA LYS A 79 1.66 14.13 -5.62
C LYS A 79 1.86 13.50 -4.24
N ARG A 80 1.10 12.44 -3.93
CA ARG A 80 1.03 11.89 -2.57
C ARG A 80 1.98 10.73 -2.32
N PHE A 81 2.13 9.82 -3.29
CA PHE A 81 2.87 8.58 -3.06
C PHE A 81 4.37 8.67 -3.33
N TRP A 82 4.84 9.69 -4.03
CA TRP A 82 6.26 9.77 -4.32
C TRP A 82 7.09 10.20 -3.11
N ASN A 83 8.01 9.33 -2.68
CA ASN A 83 8.98 9.58 -1.62
C ASN A 83 10.32 9.99 -2.24
N GLU A 84 10.59 11.29 -2.27
CA GLU A 84 11.84 11.84 -2.83
C GLU A 84 13.08 11.32 -2.09
N LYS A 85 12.99 11.11 -0.78
CA LYS A 85 14.11 10.67 0.05
C LYS A 85 14.59 9.26 -0.30
N LYS A 86 13.64 8.33 -0.54
CA LYS A 86 13.94 6.93 -0.88
C LYS A 86 13.86 6.64 -2.38
N SER A 87 13.50 7.62 -3.20
CA SER A 87 13.31 7.47 -4.65
C SER A 87 12.37 6.31 -5.02
N CYS A 88 11.32 6.12 -4.24
CA CYS A 88 10.31 5.07 -4.44
C CYS A 88 8.94 5.56 -3.97
N LEU A 89 7.95 4.68 -3.86
CA LEU A 89 6.62 5.05 -3.37
C LEU A 89 6.47 4.74 -1.89
N TYR A 90 5.74 5.60 -1.18
CA TYR A 90 5.19 5.26 0.13
C TYR A 90 4.28 4.04 0.02
N ASP A 91 4.31 3.13 0.98
CA ASP A 91 3.44 1.96 1.01
C ASP A 91 1.98 2.32 1.31
N VAL A 92 1.78 3.24 2.25
CA VAL A 92 0.48 3.81 2.59
C VAL A 92 0.65 5.30 2.85
N VAL A 93 -0.29 6.12 2.37
CA VAL A 93 -0.37 7.54 2.70
C VAL A 93 -1.71 7.88 3.32
N ASP A 94 -1.70 8.82 4.27
CA ASP A 94 -2.94 9.37 4.81
C ASP A 94 -2.78 10.82 5.22
N GLU A 95 -3.84 11.61 5.07
CA GLU A 95 -3.88 13.02 5.47
C GLU A 95 -4.58 13.22 6.81
N HIS A 96 -5.40 12.25 7.21
CA HIS A 96 -6.31 12.39 8.34
C HIS A 96 -6.00 11.39 9.43
N VAL A 97 -5.22 11.81 10.43
CA VAL A 97 -5.23 11.11 11.72
C VAL A 97 -6.63 11.29 12.31
N ASN A 98 -7.49 10.29 12.14
CA ASN A 98 -8.71 10.24 12.95
C ASN A 98 -8.34 9.65 14.33
N PRO A 99 -8.26 10.46 15.40
CA PRO A 99 -7.88 9.97 16.72
C PRO A 99 -8.82 8.89 17.25
N LEU A 100 -10.07 8.84 16.76
CA LEU A 100 -11.06 7.82 17.13
C LEU A 100 -10.77 6.48 16.48
N LEU A 101 -10.02 6.46 15.38
CA LEU A 101 -9.58 5.25 14.67
C LEU A 101 -8.14 4.84 15.06
N ALA A 102 -7.39 5.74 15.66
CA ALA A 102 -6.05 5.50 16.18
C ALA A 102 -6.11 4.72 17.51
N LYS A 103 -6.65 3.50 17.45
CA LYS A 103 -6.60 2.61 18.61
C LYS A 103 -5.19 2.05 18.72
N PRO A 104 -4.57 2.09 19.91
CA PRO A 104 -3.28 1.47 20.08
C PRO A 104 -3.36 -0.02 19.81
N SER A 105 -2.47 -0.51 18.97
CA SER A 105 -2.23 -1.93 18.76
C SER A 105 -1.26 -2.40 19.83
N LEU A 106 -1.70 -3.27 20.70
CA LEU A 106 -0.87 -3.82 21.76
C LEU A 106 -0.10 -5.03 21.23
N ASN A 107 1.20 -4.86 21.04
CA ASN A 107 2.08 -5.98 20.75
C ASN A 107 2.16 -6.90 21.99
N PRO A 108 1.72 -8.17 21.90
CA PRO A 108 1.66 -9.06 23.05
C PRO A 108 3.04 -9.49 23.58
N PHE A 109 4.12 -9.27 22.83
CA PHE A 109 5.47 -9.70 23.20
C PHE A 109 6.21 -8.67 24.06
N ASN A 110 6.11 -7.40 23.72
CA ASN A 110 6.81 -6.33 24.44
C ASN A 110 5.88 -5.40 25.20
N LYS A 111 4.57 -5.59 25.10
CA LYS A 111 3.52 -4.74 25.68
C LYS A 111 3.59 -3.27 25.25
N GLU A 112 4.31 -2.99 24.17
CA GLU A 112 4.34 -1.66 23.59
C GLU A 112 3.05 -1.42 22.82
N GLU A 113 2.44 -0.28 23.07
CA GLU A 113 1.35 0.22 22.26
C GLU A 113 1.93 0.85 21.00
N THR A 114 1.79 0.15 19.86
CA THR A 114 2.12 0.75 18.56
C THR A 114 0.89 1.47 18.02
N ALA A 115 1.08 2.68 17.54
CA ALA A 115 0.02 3.37 16.82
C ALA A 115 -0.38 2.54 15.59
N ILE A 116 -1.67 2.20 15.48
CA ILE A 116 -2.21 1.51 14.28
C ILE A 116 -2.11 2.45 13.06
N TYR A 117 -1.87 3.71 13.32
CA TYR A 117 -1.87 4.78 12.34
C TYR A 117 -0.47 5.33 12.10
N ILE A 118 0.02 5.14 10.89
CA ILE A 118 1.26 5.76 10.40
C ILE A 118 0.87 6.72 9.30
N LYS A 119 1.13 8.00 9.48
CA LYS A 119 0.70 9.06 8.56
C LYS A 119 1.13 8.78 7.11
N ASP A 120 2.41 8.58 6.90
CA ASP A 120 2.96 8.20 5.60
C ASP A 120 3.96 7.06 5.84
N ASN A 121 3.57 5.84 5.50
CA ASN A 121 4.41 4.66 5.71
C ASN A 121 5.46 4.57 4.61
N ASP A 122 6.71 4.79 4.95
CA ASP A 122 7.86 4.79 4.05
C ASP A 122 8.63 3.47 3.99
N GLN A 123 8.08 2.40 4.57
CA GLN A 123 8.65 1.06 4.48
C GLN A 123 8.71 0.60 3.03
N VAL A 124 9.87 0.08 2.62
CA VAL A 124 10.03 -0.46 1.27
C VAL A 124 9.42 -1.85 1.21
N ARG A 125 8.26 -1.93 0.57
CA ARG A 125 7.44 -3.13 0.40
C ARG A 125 7.17 -3.40 -1.09
N PRO A 126 6.84 -4.64 -1.47
CA PRO A 126 6.64 -5.01 -2.88
C PRO A 126 5.37 -4.39 -3.50
N ASN A 127 4.45 -3.89 -2.69
CA ASN A 127 3.16 -3.36 -3.11
C ASN A 127 3.28 -2.28 -4.19
N GLN A 128 4.32 -1.47 -4.13
CA GLN A 128 4.59 -0.41 -5.10
C GLN A 128 4.80 -0.91 -6.54
N ILE A 129 5.16 -2.19 -6.73
CA ILE A 129 5.38 -2.74 -8.09
C ILE A 129 4.08 -2.76 -8.91
N TRP A 130 2.91 -2.82 -8.27
CA TRP A 130 1.63 -2.73 -8.95
C TRP A 130 1.43 -1.43 -9.71
N ALA A 131 2.03 -0.33 -9.24
CA ALA A 131 1.95 0.97 -9.91
C ALA A 131 2.67 1.00 -11.27
N VAL A 132 3.56 0.03 -11.54
CA VAL A 132 4.35 -0.04 -12.78
C VAL A 132 4.08 -1.30 -13.61
N SER A 133 3.55 -2.37 -13.00
CA SER A 133 3.34 -3.66 -13.67
C SER A 133 1.95 -3.81 -14.31
N LEU A 134 0.98 -3.00 -13.89
CA LEU A 134 -0.37 -3.03 -14.43
C LEU A 134 -0.42 -2.45 -15.87
N PRO A 135 -1.44 -2.82 -16.68
CA PRO A 135 -1.56 -2.35 -18.07
C PRO A 135 -1.55 -0.83 -18.25
N TYR A 136 -2.03 -0.09 -17.25
CA TYR A 136 -2.02 1.36 -17.26
C TYR A 136 -1.23 1.89 -16.08
N THR A 137 -0.03 2.44 -16.35
CA THR A 137 0.78 3.08 -15.31
C THR A 137 0.43 4.56 -15.14
N MET A 138 0.48 5.01 -13.88
CA MET A 138 0.30 6.43 -13.53
C MET A 138 1.62 7.18 -13.46
N LEU A 139 2.72 6.47 -13.28
CA LEU A 139 4.03 7.07 -13.01
C LEU A 139 4.70 7.57 -14.31
N PRO A 140 5.43 8.70 -14.25
CA PRO A 140 6.43 9.04 -15.26
C PRO A 140 7.50 7.94 -15.39
N ASN A 141 8.07 7.77 -16.58
CA ASN A 141 9.01 6.69 -16.87
C ASN A 141 10.25 6.68 -15.97
N ASP A 142 10.78 7.85 -15.64
CA ASP A 142 11.91 8.00 -14.73
C ASP A 142 11.59 7.52 -13.31
N LYS A 143 10.41 7.85 -12.80
CA LYS A 143 9.93 7.37 -11.50
C LYS A 143 9.61 5.88 -11.51
N ALA A 144 8.97 5.38 -12.58
CA ALA A 144 8.70 3.96 -12.76
C ALA A 144 9.99 3.12 -12.74
N LYS A 145 11.05 3.60 -13.43
CA LYS A 145 12.37 2.96 -13.42
C LYS A 145 12.96 2.90 -12.00
N LYS A 146 12.92 4.00 -11.25
CA LYS A 146 13.41 4.04 -9.86
C LYS A 146 12.66 3.09 -8.93
N VAL A 147 11.33 2.97 -9.09
CA VAL A 147 10.52 2.00 -8.33
C VAL A 147 11.01 0.57 -8.61
N VAL A 148 11.21 0.21 -9.88
CA VAL A 148 11.72 -1.12 -10.25
C VAL A 148 13.12 -1.36 -9.70
N GLU A 149 14.01 -0.37 -9.79
CA GLU A 149 15.38 -0.45 -9.26
C GLU A 149 15.38 -0.66 -7.74
N THR A 150 14.56 0.09 -6.99
CA THR A 150 14.44 -0.05 -5.53
C THR A 150 13.91 -1.43 -5.15
N VAL A 151 12.85 -1.90 -5.82
CA VAL A 151 12.26 -3.22 -5.57
C VAL A 151 13.27 -4.32 -5.89
N TRP A 152 14.00 -4.19 -7.00
CA TRP A 152 15.06 -5.14 -7.37
C TRP A 152 16.17 -5.20 -6.33
N GLN A 153 16.71 -4.06 -5.94
CA GLN A 153 17.85 -3.99 -5.03
C GLN A 153 17.53 -4.43 -3.61
N GLN A 154 16.35 -4.06 -3.10
CA GLN A 154 16.03 -4.26 -1.68
C GLN A 154 15.13 -5.47 -1.42
N LEU A 155 14.30 -5.87 -2.38
CA LEU A 155 13.28 -6.89 -2.13
C LEU A 155 13.49 -8.18 -2.91
N TYR A 156 14.22 -8.14 -4.04
CA TYR A 156 14.36 -9.33 -4.86
C TYR A 156 15.12 -10.44 -4.14
N GLY A 157 14.49 -11.59 -4.05
CA GLY A 157 15.08 -12.86 -3.66
C GLY A 157 15.03 -13.85 -4.82
N THR A 158 15.74 -14.96 -4.71
CA THR A 158 15.83 -15.95 -5.80
C THR A 158 14.47 -16.43 -6.33
N TYR A 159 13.45 -16.46 -5.47
CA TYR A 159 12.13 -17.02 -5.81
C TYR A 159 11.00 -16.01 -5.79
N GLY A 160 11.27 -14.73 -5.51
CA GLY A 160 10.24 -13.70 -5.46
C GLY A 160 10.70 -12.43 -4.77
N LEU A 161 9.75 -11.61 -4.33
CA LEU A 161 10.01 -10.38 -3.60
C LEU A 161 9.74 -10.59 -2.11
N ARG A 162 10.67 -10.14 -1.27
CA ARG A 162 10.44 -10.05 0.17
C ARG A 162 9.29 -9.09 0.46
N SER A 163 8.51 -9.39 1.48
CA SER A 163 7.38 -8.55 1.89
C SER A 163 7.78 -7.25 2.61
N LEU A 164 9.05 -7.16 3.06
CA LEU A 164 9.67 -5.97 3.64
C LEU A 164 11.17 -5.98 3.33
N SER A 165 11.75 -4.79 3.15
CA SER A 165 13.20 -4.63 2.96
C SER A 165 13.99 -5.15 4.17
N PRO A 166 15.10 -5.89 3.95
CA PRO A 166 16.01 -6.28 5.04
C PRO A 166 16.68 -5.11 5.77
N GLU A 167 16.63 -3.91 5.20
CA GLU A 167 17.17 -2.69 5.82
C GLU A 167 16.18 -2.04 6.81
N ASP A 168 14.94 -2.54 6.87
CA ASP A 168 13.92 -2.02 7.79
C ASP A 168 14.09 -2.62 9.18
N GLU A 169 13.94 -1.79 10.22
CA GLU A 169 14.07 -2.22 11.62
C GLU A 169 13.04 -3.30 12.02
N ALA A 170 11.88 -3.30 11.37
CA ALA A 170 10.82 -4.30 11.60
C ALA A 170 11.04 -5.60 10.80
N TYR A 171 12.17 -5.77 10.09
CA TYR A 171 12.40 -6.94 9.26
C TYR A 171 12.56 -8.23 10.06
N HIS A 172 11.74 -9.23 9.73
CA HIS A 172 11.77 -10.58 10.27
C HIS A 172 11.79 -11.61 9.13
N GLY A 173 13.00 -11.96 8.66
CA GLY A 173 13.19 -12.83 7.50
C GLY A 173 13.02 -14.33 7.75
N LYS A 174 12.57 -14.75 8.95
CA LYS A 174 12.37 -16.16 9.30
C LYS A 174 10.96 -16.41 9.83
N TYR A 175 10.22 -17.26 9.16
CA TYR A 175 8.88 -17.69 9.56
C TYR A 175 8.98 -18.99 10.36
N VAL A 176 9.39 -18.90 11.63
CA VAL A 176 9.66 -20.03 12.52
C VAL A 176 9.12 -19.79 13.93
N GLY A 177 9.05 -20.84 14.74
CA GLY A 177 8.61 -20.74 16.13
C GLY A 177 7.15 -21.10 16.35
N LYS A 178 6.60 -20.67 17.48
CA LYS A 178 5.18 -20.87 17.83
C LYS A 178 4.30 -19.91 17.03
N LEU A 179 2.98 -20.11 17.13
CA LEU A 179 2.00 -19.33 16.36
C LEU A 179 2.26 -17.80 16.42
N HIS A 180 2.45 -17.28 17.63
CA HIS A 180 2.70 -15.84 17.80
C HIS A 180 4.00 -15.36 17.15
N ASP A 181 5.09 -16.13 17.26
CA ASP A 181 6.37 -15.75 16.65
C ASP A 181 6.27 -15.74 15.13
N ARG A 182 5.57 -16.72 14.56
CA ARG A 182 5.30 -16.78 13.12
C ARG A 182 4.41 -15.63 12.65
N ASP A 183 3.34 -15.33 13.37
CA ASP A 183 2.44 -14.24 13.05
C ASP A 183 3.15 -12.89 13.12
N ALA A 184 4.10 -12.71 14.06
CA ALA A 184 4.94 -11.51 14.13
C ALA A 184 5.84 -11.34 12.89
N ALA A 185 6.27 -12.45 12.26
CA ALA A 185 7.10 -12.42 11.05
C ALA A 185 6.27 -12.28 9.76
N TYR A 186 4.96 -12.52 9.83
CA TYR A 186 4.09 -12.53 8.67
C TYR A 186 4.02 -11.14 8.02
N HIS A 187 4.33 -11.05 6.74
CA HIS A 187 4.50 -9.80 5.98
C HIS A 187 5.61 -8.87 6.50
N GLN A 188 6.54 -9.37 7.31
CA GLN A 188 7.68 -8.58 7.79
C GLN A 188 9.02 -9.05 7.19
N GLY A 189 9.00 -9.57 5.97
CA GLY A 189 10.20 -9.97 5.23
C GLY A 189 10.17 -11.38 4.65
N THR A 190 9.22 -12.18 5.13
CA THR A 190 8.99 -13.54 4.62
C THR A 190 8.10 -13.53 3.39
#